data_ad4f5bd9899d5d93e551d5a3292b1154
#
_entry.id   ad4f5bd9899d5d93e551d5a3292b1154
#
_cell.length_a   1.000
_cell.length_b   1.000
_cell.length_c   1.000
_cell.angle_alpha   90.00
_cell.angle_beta   90.00
_cell.angle_gamma   90.00
#
_symmetry.space_group_name_H-M   'P 1'
#
loop_
_entity.id
_entity.type
_entity.pdbx_description
1 polymer ?
#
loop_
_entity_poly.entity_id
_entity_poly.type
_entity_poly.pdbx_seq_one_letter_code
_entity_poly.pdbx_strand_id
1 'polypeptide(L)'
;MRNTIDPSYTTIGMLFEKNFLFEVPKYQRYYSWEDEQVDDFIKDVKGIYLHDTPENTIEHFFGGIVAVEKRIPGSNRQQRELIDGQQRITTTLLLIIALIRKYEKLKDVSNGTLIDNRINKLRQKYLRYDDEINREPITVQKLVLSKADKQYFEDLIEARECTERRDSHRRINRAFKKLEKFVAGIIDAEATVDAKIDALAKIENIVHNNCTIIFIDSKTRESAYKLFQVLND
;
A
#
# COMPACT_ATOMS: atom_id res chain seq x y z
N MET A 1 25.43 23.65 -2.16
CA MET A 1 23.96 23.58 -1.89
C MET A 1 23.60 22.13 -1.71
N ARG A 2 23.03 21.71 -0.57
CA ARG A 2 22.52 20.33 -0.44
C ARG A 2 21.29 20.20 -1.33
N ASN A 3 21.26 19.19 -2.20
CA ASN A 3 20.08 18.90 -3.01
C ASN A 3 18.87 18.82 -2.10
N THR A 4 17.86 19.63 -2.38
CA THR A 4 16.59 19.64 -1.63
C THR A 4 15.65 18.53 -2.08
N ILE A 5 16.04 17.77 -3.09
CA ILE A 5 15.27 16.73 -3.78
C ILE A 5 16.16 15.51 -3.93
N ASP A 6 15.61 14.35 -3.54
CA ASP A 6 16.28 13.05 -3.64
C ASP A 6 15.36 12.06 -4.39
N PRO A 7 15.47 11.98 -5.73
CA PRO A 7 14.73 11.00 -6.50
C PRO A 7 15.41 9.63 -6.40
N SER A 8 14.65 8.58 -6.16
CA SER A 8 15.13 7.21 -6.13
C SER A 8 14.21 6.26 -6.90
N TYR A 9 14.78 5.45 -7.79
CA TYR A 9 14.10 4.31 -8.37
C TYR A 9 14.09 3.18 -7.32
N THR A 10 12.92 2.67 -7.01
CA THR A 10 12.75 1.69 -5.94
C THR A 10 11.47 0.88 -6.18
N THR A 11 11.23 -0.12 -5.37
CA THR A 11 9.96 -0.85 -5.38
C THR A 11 9.04 -0.36 -4.27
N ILE A 12 7.74 -0.66 -4.38
CA ILE A 12 6.77 -0.36 -3.32
C ILE A 12 7.18 -1.06 -2.01
N GLY A 13 7.62 -2.32 -2.09
CA GLY A 13 8.08 -3.04 -0.90
C GLY A 13 9.24 -2.37 -0.19
N MET A 14 10.28 -1.99 -0.94
CA MET A 14 11.45 -1.30 -0.39
C MET A 14 11.12 0.08 0.16
N LEU A 15 10.14 0.80 -0.44
CA LEU A 15 9.66 2.07 0.09
C LEU A 15 9.07 1.90 1.50
N PHE A 16 8.26 0.86 1.70
CA PHE A 16 7.64 0.59 3.01
C PHE A 16 8.63 0.04 4.05
N GLU A 17 9.76 -0.53 3.65
CA GLU A 17 10.86 -0.93 4.56
C GLU A 17 11.58 0.27 5.19
N LYS A 18 11.54 1.45 4.57
CA LYS A 18 12.10 2.69 5.13
C LYS A 18 11.36 3.19 6.39
N ASN A 19 10.27 2.54 6.78
CA ASN A 19 9.43 2.92 7.93
C ASN A 19 8.92 4.36 7.89
N PHE A 20 8.65 4.88 6.69
CA PHE A 20 7.99 6.15 6.53
C PHE A 20 6.53 6.07 6.98
N LEU A 21 6.08 7.13 7.64
CA LEU A 21 4.68 7.36 7.96
C LEU A 21 4.12 8.36 6.96
N PHE A 22 3.31 7.89 6.03
CA PHE A 22 2.71 8.72 5.01
C PHE A 22 1.42 9.38 5.51
N GLU A 23 1.26 10.66 5.22
CA GLU A 23 0.05 11.42 5.52
C GLU A 23 -0.47 12.07 4.24
N VAL A 24 -1.75 11.89 3.95
CA VAL A 24 -2.45 12.64 2.90
C VAL A 24 -2.95 13.95 3.50
N PRO A 25 -2.44 15.11 3.05
CA PRO A 25 -2.82 16.39 3.61
C PRO A 25 -4.27 16.76 3.28
N LYS A 26 -4.86 17.67 4.09
CA LYS A 26 -6.28 18.05 3.99
C LYS A 26 -6.66 18.72 2.66
N TYR A 27 -5.71 19.33 1.96
CA TYR A 27 -5.93 19.99 0.68
C TYR A 27 -5.84 19.05 -0.52
N GLN A 28 -5.35 17.81 -0.31
CA GLN A 28 -5.36 16.78 -1.34
C GLN A 28 -6.77 16.21 -1.52
N ARG A 29 -7.05 15.79 -2.79
CA ARG A 29 -8.31 15.12 -3.10
C ARG A 29 -8.47 13.83 -2.30
N TYR A 30 -9.70 13.46 -2.03
CA TYR A 30 -10.04 12.16 -1.46
C TYR A 30 -9.69 11.02 -2.42
N TYR A 31 -9.84 9.78 -1.96
CA TYR A 31 -9.69 8.63 -2.85
C TYR A 31 -10.63 8.77 -4.04
N SER A 32 -10.08 8.73 -5.25
CA SER A 32 -10.79 9.12 -6.48
C SER A 32 -10.66 8.13 -7.64
N TRP A 33 -9.87 7.05 -7.49
CA TRP A 33 -9.83 6.03 -8.52
C TRP A 33 -11.20 5.37 -8.69
N GLU A 34 -11.62 5.30 -9.94
CA GLU A 34 -12.81 4.59 -10.38
C GLU A 34 -12.45 3.18 -10.84
N ASP A 35 -13.42 2.47 -11.35
CA ASP A 35 -13.26 1.07 -11.75
C ASP A 35 -12.17 0.86 -12.79
N GLU A 36 -12.01 1.78 -13.75
CA GLU A 36 -11.02 1.70 -14.83
C GLU A 36 -9.59 1.68 -14.27
N GLN A 37 -9.22 2.65 -13.41
CA GLN A 37 -7.87 2.71 -12.85
C GLN A 37 -7.56 1.50 -11.95
N VAL A 38 -8.58 0.99 -11.24
CA VAL A 38 -8.43 -0.22 -10.42
C VAL A 38 -8.28 -1.46 -11.29
N ASP A 39 -9.00 -1.55 -12.40
CA ASP A 39 -8.89 -2.65 -13.35
C ASP A 39 -7.53 -2.65 -14.06
N ASP A 40 -7.01 -1.48 -14.42
CA ASP A 40 -5.65 -1.33 -14.96
C ASP A 40 -4.61 -1.80 -13.94
N PHE A 41 -4.70 -1.36 -12.69
CA PHE A 41 -3.82 -1.83 -11.62
C PHE A 41 -3.85 -3.35 -11.44
N ILE A 42 -5.05 -3.94 -11.45
CA ILE A 42 -5.23 -5.40 -11.36
C ILE A 42 -4.62 -6.10 -12.58
N LYS A 43 -4.82 -5.55 -13.78
CA LYS A 43 -4.27 -6.09 -15.03
C LYS A 43 -2.75 -6.12 -14.99
N ASP A 44 -2.12 -5.05 -14.50
CA ASP A 44 -0.66 -4.96 -14.37
C ASP A 44 -0.12 -5.98 -13.38
N VAL A 45 -0.68 -6.07 -12.17
CA VAL A 45 -0.29 -7.09 -11.18
C VAL A 45 -0.52 -8.50 -11.71
N LYS A 46 -1.64 -8.76 -12.40
CA LYS A 46 -1.95 -10.04 -13.02
C LYS A 46 -0.97 -10.37 -14.14
N GLY A 47 -0.57 -9.39 -14.95
CA GLY A 47 0.42 -9.55 -16.01
C GLY A 47 1.75 -10.04 -15.45
N ILE A 48 2.23 -9.44 -14.37
CA ILE A 48 3.44 -9.90 -13.67
C ILE A 48 3.21 -11.34 -13.14
N TYR A 49 2.08 -11.57 -12.44
CA TYR A 49 1.77 -12.89 -11.87
C TYR A 49 1.84 -14.03 -12.88
N LEU A 50 1.39 -13.79 -14.12
CA LEU A 50 1.34 -14.80 -15.18
C LEU A 50 2.68 -15.02 -15.87
N HIS A 51 3.53 -14.01 -15.96
CA HIS A 51 4.71 -14.00 -16.84
C HIS A 51 6.05 -13.85 -16.10
N ASP A 52 6.05 -13.50 -14.81
CA ASP A 52 7.26 -13.44 -14.00
C ASP A 52 7.75 -14.84 -13.62
N THR A 53 8.98 -15.16 -14.02
CA THR A 53 9.62 -16.44 -13.74
C THR A 53 11.06 -16.20 -13.23
N PRO A 54 11.71 -17.17 -12.58
CA PRO A 54 13.10 -17.04 -12.14
C PRO A 54 14.08 -16.66 -13.27
N GLU A 55 13.78 -17.10 -14.51
CA GLU A 55 14.61 -16.86 -15.70
C GLU A 55 14.28 -15.52 -16.38
N ASN A 56 13.09 -14.97 -16.12
CA ASN A 56 12.61 -13.74 -16.75
C ASN A 56 11.83 -12.91 -15.74
N THR A 57 12.56 -12.08 -14.97
CA THR A 57 11.96 -11.16 -13.99
C THR A 57 11.27 -10.02 -14.72
N ILE A 58 10.00 -9.82 -14.41
CA ILE A 58 9.17 -8.76 -14.98
C ILE A 58 8.92 -7.71 -13.91
N GLU A 59 9.33 -6.49 -14.21
CA GLU A 59 8.99 -5.31 -13.41
C GLU A 59 7.92 -4.48 -14.12
N HIS A 60 7.04 -3.87 -13.36
CA HIS A 60 6.08 -2.89 -13.88
C HIS A 60 6.23 -1.57 -13.16
N PHE A 61 6.32 -0.50 -13.93
CA PHE A 61 6.45 0.85 -13.41
C PHE A 61 5.07 1.44 -13.06
N PHE A 62 4.82 1.59 -11.76
CA PHE A 62 3.55 2.12 -11.22
C PHE A 62 3.53 3.65 -11.11
N GLY A 63 4.53 4.35 -11.63
CA GLY A 63 4.57 5.81 -11.67
C GLY A 63 5.35 6.45 -10.52
N GLY A 64 5.19 7.77 -10.37
CA GLY A 64 5.87 8.54 -9.33
C GLY A 64 5.12 8.58 -8.01
N ILE A 65 5.87 8.71 -6.92
CA ILE A 65 5.36 9.09 -5.60
C ILE A 65 6.20 10.28 -5.14
N VAL A 66 5.55 11.40 -4.87
CA VAL A 66 6.20 12.63 -4.39
C VAL A 66 5.78 12.90 -2.96
N ALA A 67 6.75 13.05 -2.08
CA ALA A 67 6.50 13.32 -0.66
C ALA A 67 7.43 14.42 -0.12
N VAL A 68 6.99 15.03 0.95
CA VAL A 68 7.76 16.07 1.66
C VAL A 68 7.99 15.63 3.10
N GLU A 69 9.24 15.76 3.55
CA GLU A 69 9.60 15.52 4.94
C GLU A 69 8.78 16.43 5.86
N LYS A 70 8.10 15.81 6.83
CA LYS A 70 7.36 16.50 7.87
C LYS A 70 7.98 16.18 9.22
N ARG A 71 8.63 17.18 9.84
CA ARG A 71 9.21 17.04 11.18
C ARG A 71 8.15 17.29 12.23
N ILE A 72 8.03 16.36 13.17
CA ILE A 72 7.18 16.54 14.35
C ILE A 72 8.13 16.84 15.52
N PRO A 73 8.01 18.01 16.16
CA PRO A 73 8.81 18.32 17.34
C PRO A 73 8.67 17.24 18.42
N GLY A 74 9.79 16.78 18.97
CA GLY A 74 9.79 15.75 20.01
C GLY A 74 9.55 14.31 19.54
N SER A 75 9.52 14.07 18.21
CA SER A 75 9.36 12.74 17.65
C SER A 75 10.50 12.39 16.71
N ASN A 76 10.96 11.12 16.76
CA ASN A 76 11.92 10.55 15.81
C ASN A 76 11.26 9.93 14.57
N ARG A 77 9.93 10.07 14.43
CA ARG A 77 9.18 9.51 13.32
C ARG A 77 9.57 10.16 12.00
N GLN A 78 9.80 9.33 11.00
CA GLN A 78 10.06 9.77 9.64
C GLN A 78 8.74 10.00 8.89
N GLN A 79 8.03 11.08 9.23
CA GLN A 79 6.76 11.41 8.58
C GLN A 79 6.98 12.07 7.23
N ARG A 80 6.15 11.68 6.25
CA ARG A 80 6.13 12.17 4.88
C ARG A 80 4.72 12.61 4.50
N GLU A 81 4.58 13.86 4.10
CA GLU A 81 3.35 14.38 3.54
C GLU A 81 3.31 14.08 2.04
N LEU A 82 2.29 13.36 1.57
CA LEU A 82 2.15 12.98 0.17
C LEU A 82 1.69 14.19 -0.66
N ILE A 83 2.45 14.50 -1.71
CA ILE A 83 2.09 15.49 -2.73
C ILE A 83 1.50 14.79 -3.95
N ASP A 84 2.01 13.61 -4.31
CA ASP A 84 1.45 12.75 -5.36
C ASP A 84 1.63 11.28 -5.03
N GLY A 85 0.87 10.41 -5.72
CA GLY A 85 0.93 8.96 -5.56
C GLY A 85 -0.01 8.40 -4.49
N GLN A 86 -0.83 9.22 -3.82
CA GLN A 86 -1.73 8.77 -2.77
C GLN A 86 -2.69 7.67 -3.23
N GLN A 87 -3.23 7.75 -4.45
CA GLN A 87 -4.16 6.75 -5.00
C GLN A 87 -3.46 5.40 -5.16
N ARG A 88 -2.24 5.41 -5.72
CA ARG A 88 -1.41 4.21 -5.93
C ARG A 88 -1.08 3.52 -4.63
N ILE A 89 -0.58 4.29 -3.64
CA ILE A 89 -0.29 3.75 -2.30
C ILE A 89 -1.56 3.17 -1.68
N THR A 90 -2.67 3.91 -1.69
CA THR A 90 -3.92 3.45 -1.10
C THR A 90 -4.39 2.15 -1.75
N THR A 91 -4.41 2.07 -3.09
CA THR A 91 -4.84 0.86 -3.81
C THR A 91 -3.92 -0.32 -3.55
N THR A 92 -2.60 -0.09 -3.47
CA THR A 92 -1.65 -1.14 -3.07
C THR A 92 -1.94 -1.67 -1.66
N LEU A 93 -2.21 -0.77 -0.70
CA LEU A 93 -2.55 -1.20 0.66
C LEU A 93 -3.91 -1.92 0.72
N LEU A 94 -4.88 -1.56 -0.12
CA LEU A 94 -6.12 -2.31 -0.27
C LEU A 94 -5.86 -3.74 -0.77
N LEU A 95 -4.92 -3.93 -1.71
CA LEU A 95 -4.49 -5.26 -2.15
C LEU A 95 -3.84 -6.05 -0.99
N ILE A 96 -2.97 -5.43 -0.21
CA ILE A 96 -2.37 -6.06 0.99
C ILE A 96 -3.44 -6.49 2.00
N ILE A 97 -4.45 -5.65 2.23
CA ILE A 97 -5.58 -5.99 3.11
C ILE A 97 -6.35 -7.19 2.54
N ALA A 98 -6.59 -7.22 1.22
CA ALA A 98 -7.25 -8.36 0.56
C ALA A 98 -6.45 -9.67 0.72
N LEU A 99 -5.12 -9.63 0.60
CA LEU A 99 -4.25 -10.78 0.86
C LEU A 99 -4.37 -11.26 2.31
N ILE A 100 -4.28 -10.35 3.28
CA ILE A 100 -4.44 -10.67 4.71
C ILE A 100 -5.79 -11.37 4.96
N ARG A 101 -6.90 -10.84 4.38
CA ARG A 101 -8.23 -11.47 4.51
C ARG A 101 -8.28 -12.88 3.93
N LYS A 102 -7.55 -13.14 2.85
CA LYS A 102 -7.50 -14.49 2.28
C LYS A 102 -6.65 -15.43 3.14
N TYR A 103 -5.53 -14.97 3.68
CA TYR A 103 -4.76 -15.74 4.65
C TYR A 103 -5.59 -16.09 5.90
N GLU A 104 -6.32 -15.12 6.47
CA GLU A 104 -7.19 -15.35 7.62
C GLU A 104 -8.20 -16.49 7.37
N LYS A 105 -8.76 -16.59 6.15
CA LYS A 105 -9.67 -17.68 5.77
C LYS A 105 -8.99 -19.05 5.61
N LEU A 106 -7.67 -19.09 5.40
CA LEU A 106 -6.91 -20.34 5.29
C LEU A 106 -6.39 -20.83 6.64
N LYS A 107 -6.49 -20.05 7.70
CA LYS A 107 -5.92 -20.33 9.01
C LYS A 107 -6.44 -21.65 9.61
N ASP A 108 -7.74 -21.91 9.50
CA ASP A 108 -8.38 -23.08 10.12
C ASP A 108 -8.11 -24.39 9.36
N VAL A 109 -7.65 -24.30 8.10
CA VAL A 109 -7.45 -25.46 7.22
C VAL A 109 -5.97 -25.72 6.89
N SER A 110 -5.05 -24.97 7.53
CA SER A 110 -3.60 -25.05 7.32
C SER A 110 -2.81 -24.90 8.60
N ASN A 111 -1.47 -24.76 8.50
CA ASN A 111 -0.62 -24.42 9.65
C ASN A 111 -0.89 -22.99 10.12
N GLY A 112 -1.76 -22.84 11.12
CA GLY A 112 -2.18 -21.54 11.67
C GLY A 112 -1.02 -20.65 12.10
N THR A 113 0.04 -21.22 12.69
CA THR A 113 1.25 -20.45 13.11
C THR A 113 1.97 -19.84 11.90
N LEU A 114 2.11 -20.58 10.81
CA LEU A 114 2.72 -20.07 9.58
C LEU A 114 1.90 -18.90 9.01
N ILE A 115 0.58 -19.06 8.96
CA ILE A 115 -0.34 -18.04 8.47
C ILE A 115 -0.30 -16.79 9.36
N ASP A 116 -0.34 -16.94 10.69
CA ASP A 116 -0.24 -15.82 11.63
C ASP A 116 1.05 -15.02 11.43
N ASN A 117 2.18 -15.72 11.24
CA ASN A 117 3.46 -15.08 10.97
C ASN A 117 3.45 -14.27 9.66
N ARG A 118 2.83 -14.79 8.59
CA ARG A 118 2.69 -14.07 7.32
C ARG A 118 1.81 -12.83 7.47
N ILE A 119 0.64 -12.97 8.10
CA ILE A 119 -0.27 -11.85 8.38
C ILE A 119 0.45 -10.76 9.18
N ASN A 120 1.15 -11.13 10.25
CA ASN A 120 1.88 -10.18 11.09
C ASN A 120 2.99 -9.45 10.31
N LYS A 121 3.75 -10.17 9.47
CA LYS A 121 4.76 -9.56 8.60
C LYS A 121 4.14 -8.54 7.63
N LEU A 122 3.03 -8.88 6.98
CA LEU A 122 2.34 -7.96 6.07
C LEU A 122 1.81 -6.73 6.81
N ARG A 123 1.20 -6.92 7.98
CA ARG A 123 0.71 -5.82 8.81
C ARG A 123 1.84 -4.88 9.23
N GLN A 124 2.95 -5.41 9.77
CA GLN A 124 4.11 -4.63 10.20
C GLN A 124 4.81 -3.94 9.01
N LYS A 125 4.95 -4.64 7.87
CA LYS A 125 5.62 -4.07 6.70
C LYS A 125 4.81 -2.94 6.07
N TYR A 126 3.51 -3.11 5.87
CA TYR A 126 2.71 -2.22 5.01
C TYR A 126 1.70 -1.35 5.75
N LEU A 127 1.12 -1.84 6.84
CA LEU A 127 -0.05 -1.18 7.44
C LEU A 127 0.27 -0.46 8.74
N ARG A 128 1.18 -0.99 9.56
CA ARG A 128 1.42 -0.51 10.90
C ARG A 128 2.90 -0.29 11.17
N TYR A 129 3.16 0.61 12.08
CA TYR A 129 4.47 0.86 12.65
C TYR A 129 4.35 0.88 14.17
N ASP A 130 5.11 0.01 14.83
CA ASP A 130 5.17 -0.03 16.28
C ASP A 130 6.23 0.96 16.75
N ASP A 131 5.85 1.83 17.66
CA ASP A 131 6.66 2.91 18.18
C ASP A 131 6.51 3.00 19.71
N GLU A 132 7.24 3.88 20.33
CA GLU A 132 7.19 4.13 21.75
C GLU A 132 7.07 5.65 22.01
N ILE A 133 6.08 6.04 22.80
CA ILE A 133 5.95 7.41 23.30
C ILE A 133 5.89 7.37 24.82
N ASN A 134 6.77 8.13 25.47
CA ASN A 134 6.86 8.18 26.94
C ASN A 134 7.02 6.81 27.61
N ARG A 135 7.73 5.88 26.95
CA ARG A 135 7.92 4.49 27.36
C ARG A 135 6.65 3.62 27.30
N GLU A 136 5.64 4.09 26.58
CA GLU A 136 4.44 3.31 26.31
C GLU A 136 4.43 2.89 24.84
N PRO A 137 4.25 1.58 24.55
CA PRO A 137 4.18 1.09 23.20
C PRO A 137 2.91 1.62 22.52
N ILE A 138 3.06 2.11 21.32
CA ILE A 138 1.95 2.55 20.48
C ILE A 138 2.09 1.96 19.08
N THR A 139 0.95 1.71 18.45
CA THR A 139 0.90 1.30 17.05
C THR A 139 0.30 2.43 16.22
N VAL A 140 1.01 2.87 15.19
CA VAL A 140 0.54 3.91 14.26
C VAL A 140 0.41 3.35 12.85
N GLN A 141 -0.49 3.90 12.05
CA GLN A 141 -0.66 3.49 10.67
C GLN A 141 0.43 4.07 9.77
N LYS A 142 0.93 3.28 8.83
CA LYS A 142 1.92 3.74 7.84
C LYS A 142 1.33 4.69 6.78
N LEU A 143 0.02 4.62 6.54
CA LEU A 143 -0.71 5.58 5.72
C LEU A 143 -1.89 6.16 6.50
N VAL A 144 -1.90 7.47 6.66
CA VAL A 144 -3.02 8.22 7.22
C VAL A 144 -3.68 8.99 6.09
N LEU A 145 -4.89 8.59 5.70
CA LEU A 145 -5.67 9.29 4.70
C LEU A 145 -6.19 10.64 5.24
N SER A 146 -6.75 11.46 4.36
CA SER A 146 -7.39 12.73 4.76
C SER A 146 -8.44 12.49 5.85
N LYS A 147 -8.71 13.52 6.67
CA LYS A 147 -9.64 13.41 7.82
C LYS A 147 -10.97 12.72 7.47
N ALA A 148 -11.44 12.90 6.24
CA ALA A 148 -12.72 12.35 5.80
C ALA A 148 -12.70 10.84 5.56
N ASP A 149 -11.57 10.30 5.07
CA ASP A 149 -11.42 8.89 4.71
C ASP A 149 -10.66 8.10 5.78
N LYS A 150 -10.02 8.80 6.73
CA LYS A 150 -9.16 8.20 7.74
C LYS A 150 -9.87 7.07 8.49
N GLN A 151 -10.99 7.38 9.15
CA GLN A 151 -11.71 6.40 9.98
C GLN A 151 -12.20 5.21 9.15
N TYR A 152 -12.72 5.47 7.94
CA TYR A 152 -13.19 4.42 7.03
C TYR A 152 -12.06 3.45 6.66
N PHE A 153 -10.87 3.98 6.34
CA PHE A 153 -9.71 3.17 5.99
C PHE A 153 -9.15 2.41 7.21
N GLU A 154 -9.15 3.03 8.39
CA GLU A 154 -8.79 2.37 9.65
C GLU A 154 -9.72 1.19 9.96
N ASP A 155 -11.03 1.38 9.82
CA ASP A 155 -12.03 0.33 10.05
C ASP A 155 -11.85 -0.82 9.05
N LEU A 156 -11.50 -0.50 7.80
CA LEU A 156 -11.19 -1.52 6.79
C LEU A 156 -9.94 -2.33 7.14
N ILE A 157 -8.86 -1.69 7.60
CA ILE A 157 -7.62 -2.38 8.05
C ILE A 157 -7.93 -3.32 9.21
N GLU A 158 -8.75 -2.87 10.18
CA GLU A 158 -9.06 -3.60 11.40
C GLU A 158 -10.21 -4.61 11.27
N ALA A 159 -10.74 -4.80 10.07
CA ALA A 159 -11.90 -5.64 9.83
C ALA A 159 -13.16 -5.23 10.61
N ARG A 160 -13.29 -3.97 10.96
CA ARG A 160 -14.49 -3.43 11.59
C ARG A 160 -15.57 -3.13 10.55
N GLU A 161 -16.80 -2.94 11.01
CA GLU A 161 -17.90 -2.53 10.15
C GLU A 161 -17.62 -1.14 9.55
N CYS A 162 -17.66 -1.06 8.20
CA CYS A 162 -17.41 0.16 7.45
C CYS A 162 -18.71 0.80 6.98
N THR A 163 -19.00 2.00 7.46
CA THR A 163 -20.19 2.77 7.02
C THR A 163 -19.82 3.75 5.92
N GLU A 164 -20.37 3.56 4.72
CA GLU A 164 -20.18 4.45 3.57
C GLU A 164 -20.97 5.75 3.74
N ARG A 165 -20.29 6.85 3.99
CA ARG A 165 -20.89 8.19 4.19
C ARG A 165 -20.60 9.16 3.04
N ARG A 166 -19.71 8.79 2.09
CA ARG A 166 -19.18 9.67 1.04
C ARG A 166 -18.86 8.88 -0.23
N ASP A 167 -18.68 9.58 -1.35
CA ASP A 167 -18.28 8.96 -2.61
C ASP A 167 -16.91 8.31 -2.51
N SER A 168 -15.95 8.93 -1.81
CA SER A 168 -14.62 8.33 -1.59
C SER A 168 -14.70 6.99 -0.84
N HIS A 169 -15.59 6.86 0.16
CA HIS A 169 -15.81 5.59 0.86
C HIS A 169 -16.37 4.52 -0.09
N ARG A 170 -17.33 4.89 -0.96
CA ARG A 170 -17.88 3.99 -1.98
C ARG A 170 -16.80 3.53 -2.97
N ARG A 171 -15.90 4.46 -3.38
CA ARG A 171 -14.77 4.13 -4.26
C ARG A 171 -13.77 3.21 -3.58
N ILE A 172 -13.37 3.48 -2.34
CA ILE A 172 -12.49 2.59 -1.56
C ILE A 172 -13.10 1.19 -1.44
N ASN A 173 -14.40 1.09 -1.12
CA ASN A 173 -15.09 -0.19 -1.00
C ASN A 173 -15.15 -0.94 -2.33
N ARG A 174 -15.48 -0.26 -3.44
CA ARG A 174 -15.49 -0.86 -4.78
C ARG A 174 -14.11 -1.36 -5.18
N ALA A 175 -13.06 -0.52 -4.98
CA ALA A 175 -11.69 -0.91 -5.24
C ALA A 175 -11.30 -2.14 -4.41
N PHE A 176 -11.59 -2.13 -3.12
CA PHE A 176 -11.30 -3.25 -2.23
C PHE A 176 -12.01 -4.54 -2.68
N LYS A 177 -13.30 -4.49 -3.00
CA LYS A 177 -14.07 -5.66 -3.51
C LYS A 177 -13.52 -6.21 -4.82
N LYS A 178 -13.09 -5.34 -5.74
CA LYS A 178 -12.43 -5.77 -6.99
C LYS A 178 -11.11 -6.49 -6.71
N LEU A 179 -10.29 -5.96 -5.81
CA LEU A 179 -9.03 -6.57 -5.40
C LEU A 179 -9.24 -7.89 -4.66
N GLU A 180 -10.24 -7.98 -3.77
CA GLU A 180 -10.62 -9.24 -3.13
C GLU A 180 -11.06 -10.29 -4.15
N LYS A 181 -11.85 -9.88 -5.17
CA LYS A 181 -12.30 -10.77 -6.25
C LYS A 181 -11.11 -11.23 -7.11
N PHE A 182 -10.18 -10.34 -7.42
CA PHE A 182 -8.95 -10.67 -8.14
C PHE A 182 -8.13 -11.72 -7.39
N VAL A 183 -7.83 -11.49 -6.11
CA VAL A 183 -7.09 -12.45 -5.28
C VAL A 183 -7.85 -13.77 -5.15
N ALA A 184 -9.18 -13.72 -4.94
CA ALA A 184 -10.01 -14.91 -4.90
C ALA A 184 -9.90 -15.73 -6.21
N GLY A 185 -10.00 -15.07 -7.37
CA GLY A 185 -9.91 -15.74 -8.66
C GLY A 185 -8.59 -16.46 -8.90
N ILE A 186 -7.49 -15.97 -8.31
CA ILE A 186 -6.18 -16.66 -8.36
C ILE A 186 -6.19 -17.89 -7.45
N ILE A 187 -6.56 -17.74 -6.18
CA ILE A 187 -6.47 -18.85 -5.22
C ILE A 187 -7.54 -19.92 -5.40
N ASP A 188 -8.70 -19.57 -5.95
CA ASP A 188 -9.77 -20.54 -6.20
C ASP A 188 -9.46 -21.46 -7.38
N ALA A 189 -8.49 -21.10 -8.22
CA ALA A 189 -7.94 -21.96 -9.27
C ALA A 189 -7.01 -23.07 -8.73
N GLU A 190 -6.52 -22.90 -7.48
CA GLU A 190 -5.58 -23.83 -6.86
C GLU A 190 -6.30 -24.97 -6.12
N ALA A 191 -5.83 -26.20 -6.37
CA ALA A 191 -6.49 -27.40 -5.85
C ALA A 191 -6.20 -27.68 -4.37
N THR A 192 -5.04 -27.26 -3.87
CA THR A 192 -4.59 -27.57 -2.51
C THR A 192 -4.41 -26.28 -1.67
N VAL A 193 -4.47 -26.44 -0.35
CA VAL A 193 -4.25 -25.32 0.58
C VAL A 193 -2.83 -24.77 0.44
N ASP A 194 -1.83 -25.62 0.28
CA ASP A 194 -0.43 -25.20 0.11
C ASP A 194 -0.25 -24.40 -1.18
N ALA A 195 -0.83 -24.86 -2.30
CA ALA A 195 -0.81 -24.12 -3.56
C ALA A 195 -1.51 -22.75 -3.45
N LYS A 196 -2.60 -22.65 -2.67
CA LYS A 196 -3.24 -21.36 -2.37
C LYS A 196 -2.33 -20.41 -1.58
N ILE A 197 -1.60 -20.93 -0.60
CA ILE A 197 -0.62 -20.17 0.18
C ILE A 197 0.52 -19.70 -0.72
N ASP A 198 1.03 -20.54 -1.61
CA ASP A 198 2.09 -20.19 -2.55
C ASP A 198 1.63 -19.12 -3.56
N ALA A 199 0.39 -19.22 -4.04
CA ALA A 199 -0.20 -18.22 -4.92
C ALA A 199 -0.33 -16.84 -4.23
N LEU A 200 -0.76 -16.82 -2.97
CA LEU A 200 -0.78 -15.59 -2.17
C LEU A 200 0.63 -15.03 -1.96
N ALA A 201 1.60 -15.89 -1.61
CA ALA A 201 2.99 -15.49 -1.43
C ALA A 201 3.61 -14.93 -2.73
N LYS A 202 3.23 -15.46 -3.89
CA LYS A 202 3.65 -14.91 -5.19
C LYS A 202 3.11 -13.50 -5.40
N ILE A 203 1.86 -13.21 -5.06
CA ILE A 203 1.30 -11.84 -5.14
C ILE A 203 2.02 -10.90 -4.15
N GLU A 204 2.31 -11.35 -2.92
CA GLU A 204 3.11 -10.58 -1.96
C GLU A 204 4.48 -10.19 -2.55
N ASN A 205 5.16 -11.18 -3.15
CA ASN A 205 6.47 -10.97 -3.77
C ASN A 205 6.39 -9.97 -4.93
N ILE A 206 5.35 -10.03 -5.75
CA ILE A 206 5.11 -9.09 -6.85
C ILE A 206 4.98 -7.66 -6.32
N VAL A 207 4.13 -7.44 -5.33
CA VAL A 207 3.97 -6.11 -4.71
C VAL A 207 5.29 -5.63 -4.12
N HIS A 208 6.07 -6.54 -3.54
CA HIS A 208 7.31 -6.19 -2.87
C HIS A 208 8.44 -5.87 -3.85
N ASN A 209 8.65 -6.70 -4.86
CA ASN A 209 9.84 -6.69 -5.69
C ASN A 209 9.62 -6.20 -7.13
N ASN A 210 8.41 -6.38 -7.69
CA ASN A 210 8.17 -6.16 -9.12
C ASN A 210 7.38 -4.87 -9.39
N CYS A 211 6.70 -4.29 -8.39
CA CYS A 211 6.00 -3.02 -8.52
C CYS A 211 6.98 -1.87 -8.29
N THR A 212 7.55 -1.33 -9.38
CA THR A 212 8.58 -0.29 -9.32
C THR A 212 7.97 1.11 -9.38
N ILE A 213 8.63 2.05 -8.74
CA ILE A 213 8.24 3.46 -8.64
C ILE A 213 9.45 4.38 -8.70
N ILE A 214 9.23 5.64 -9.03
CA ILE A 214 10.16 6.73 -8.71
C ILE A 214 9.65 7.41 -7.44
N PHE A 215 10.39 7.25 -6.34
CA PHE A 215 10.11 7.96 -5.10
C PHE A 215 10.93 9.24 -5.03
N ILE A 216 10.26 10.37 -4.83
CA ILE A 216 10.88 11.69 -4.71
C ILE A 216 10.63 12.19 -3.28
N ASP A 217 11.71 12.20 -2.49
CA ASP A 217 11.72 12.72 -1.12
C ASP A 217 12.24 14.16 -1.12
N SER A 218 11.36 15.10 -0.84
CA SER A 218 11.70 16.53 -0.82
C SER A 218 11.69 17.08 0.59
N LYS A 219 12.62 18.02 0.85
CA LYS A 219 12.66 18.73 2.13
C LYS A 219 11.69 19.91 2.19
N THR A 220 11.23 20.39 1.04
CA THR A 220 10.36 21.56 0.96
C THR A 220 9.17 21.30 0.04
N ARG A 221 8.02 21.87 0.39
CA ARG A 221 6.82 21.80 -0.45
C ARG A 221 7.03 22.48 -1.81
N GLU A 222 7.72 23.62 -1.87
CA GLU A 222 7.96 24.35 -3.10
C GLU A 222 8.69 23.49 -4.13
N SER A 223 9.76 22.82 -3.71
CA SER A 223 10.52 21.92 -4.58
C SER A 223 9.71 20.72 -5.04
N ALA A 224 8.89 20.14 -4.14
CA ALA A 224 8.02 19.02 -4.47
C ALA A 224 6.95 19.40 -5.50
N TYR A 225 6.31 20.58 -5.36
CA TYR A 225 5.29 21.06 -6.30
C TYR A 225 5.88 21.38 -7.68
N LYS A 226 7.06 21.99 -7.76
CA LYS A 226 7.73 22.24 -9.04
C LYS A 226 7.98 20.94 -9.80
N LEU A 227 8.45 19.91 -9.10
CA LEU A 227 8.66 18.58 -9.71
C LEU A 227 7.35 17.91 -10.11
N PHE A 228 6.34 17.97 -9.27
CA PHE A 228 5.02 17.44 -9.59
C PHE A 228 4.46 18.04 -10.88
N GLN A 229 4.62 19.34 -11.09
CA GLN A 229 4.22 20.02 -12.34
C GLN A 229 5.00 19.48 -13.54
N VAL A 230 6.33 19.40 -13.44
CA VAL A 230 7.18 18.88 -14.54
C VAL A 230 6.89 17.42 -14.90
N LEU A 231 6.45 16.59 -13.94
CA LEU A 231 6.13 15.19 -14.20
C LEU A 231 4.73 14.96 -14.78
N ASN A 232 3.85 15.98 -14.75
CA ASN A 232 2.46 15.90 -15.23
C ASN A 232 2.22 16.78 -16.49
N ASP A 233 3.22 17.55 -16.94
CA ASP A 233 3.23 18.26 -18.21
C ASP A 233 3.80 17.35 -19.33
#